data_37c2af8c4a946ec5fae9b13c376f6720
#
_entry.id   37c2af8c4a946ec5fae9b13c376f6720
#
_cell.length_a   1.000
_cell.length_b   1.000
_cell.length_c   1.000
_cell.angle_alpha   90.00
_cell.angle_beta   90.00
_cell.angle_gamma   90.00
#
_symmetry.space_group_name_H-M   'P 1'
#
loop_
_entity.id
_entity.type
_entity.pdbx_description
1 polymer ?
#
loop_
_entity_poly.entity_id
_entity_poly.type
_entity_poly.pdbx_seq_one_letter_code
_entity_poly.pdbx_strand_id
1 'polypeptide(L)'
;VKSSAVNVQLRIWPHCEVVKILAQYQARNSDSGYGLSITPSTGHSDRFIENENVIVKLQQANYDGYLYVDYYTVNGAVAHMYPNTGEPDSGRLIQSAEQFEVGATPSKTWTVSAPFGQELITVIASPTPLYAEALPEIQTAEEYLPKLRQMLDANRGNARLAATYLFMQTEPAR
;
A
#
# COMPACT_ATOMS: atom_id res chain seq x y z
N VAL A 1 -25.32 -18.87 -27.32
CA VAL A 1 -23.87 -18.69 -27.16
C VAL A 1 -23.69 -17.63 -26.05
N LYS A 2 -23.17 -18.03 -24.88
CA LYS A 2 -22.79 -17.06 -23.81
C LYS A 2 -21.46 -16.42 -24.21
N SER A 3 -21.47 -15.14 -24.54
CA SER A 3 -20.23 -14.39 -24.70
C SER A 3 -19.69 -14.05 -23.33
N SER A 4 -18.53 -14.57 -22.98
CA SER A 4 -17.77 -14.11 -21.80
C SER A 4 -16.86 -12.97 -22.25
N ALA A 5 -17.08 -11.77 -21.70
CA ALA A 5 -16.14 -10.67 -21.88
C ALA A 5 -14.94 -10.90 -20.97
N VAL A 6 -13.76 -11.08 -21.55
CA VAL A 6 -12.49 -11.11 -20.81
C VAL A 6 -11.99 -9.68 -20.70
N ASN A 7 -11.98 -9.12 -19.50
CA ASN A 7 -11.41 -7.80 -19.24
C ASN A 7 -9.92 -7.97 -18.92
N VAL A 8 -9.04 -7.67 -19.87
CA VAL A 8 -7.59 -7.71 -19.69
C VAL A 8 -7.12 -6.34 -19.22
N GLN A 9 -6.64 -6.26 -17.98
CA GLN A 9 -5.99 -5.06 -17.46
C GLN A 9 -4.47 -5.22 -17.57
N LEU A 10 -3.84 -4.37 -18.37
CA LEU A 10 -2.39 -4.26 -18.41
C LEU A 10 -1.90 -3.58 -17.12
N ARG A 11 -0.95 -4.21 -16.44
CA ARG A 11 -0.26 -3.66 -15.27
C ARG A 11 1.20 -3.45 -15.62
N ILE A 12 1.72 -2.26 -15.33
CA ILE A 12 3.13 -1.94 -15.56
C ILE A 12 4.01 -2.52 -14.44
N TRP A 13 5.31 -2.68 -14.72
CA TRP A 13 6.29 -2.92 -13.67
C TRP A 13 6.52 -1.63 -12.86
N PRO A 14 6.65 -1.67 -11.52
CA PRO A 14 6.72 -2.86 -10.65
C PRO A 14 5.35 -3.39 -10.18
N HIS A 15 4.23 -2.77 -10.55
CA HIS A 15 2.92 -3.03 -9.98
C HIS A 15 2.47 -4.49 -10.16
N CYS A 16 2.67 -5.05 -11.35
CA CYS A 16 2.31 -6.45 -11.61
C CYS A 16 3.10 -7.43 -10.71
N GLU A 17 4.36 -7.12 -10.46
CA GLU A 17 5.22 -7.93 -9.61
C GLU A 17 4.84 -7.83 -8.13
N VAL A 18 4.56 -6.62 -7.64
CA VAL A 18 4.09 -6.36 -6.28
C VAL A 18 2.77 -7.11 -6.01
N VAL A 19 1.80 -7.01 -6.90
CA VAL A 19 0.53 -7.72 -6.77
C VAL A 19 0.75 -9.23 -6.72
N LYS A 20 1.65 -9.76 -7.54
CA LYS A 20 2.02 -11.19 -7.52
C LYS A 20 2.66 -11.60 -6.20
N ILE A 21 3.56 -10.79 -5.66
CA ILE A 21 4.21 -11.03 -4.36
C ILE A 21 3.15 -11.06 -3.24
N LEU A 22 2.18 -10.15 -3.27
CA LEU A 22 1.19 -9.99 -2.21
C LEU A 22 -0.06 -10.86 -2.37
N ALA A 23 -0.24 -11.54 -3.50
CA ALA A 23 -1.48 -12.27 -3.84
C ALA A 23 -1.94 -13.24 -2.74
N GLN A 24 -1.03 -14.04 -2.19
CA GLN A 24 -1.37 -14.99 -1.11
C GLN A 24 -1.82 -14.31 0.18
N TYR A 25 -1.25 -13.15 0.51
CA TYR A 25 -1.58 -12.39 1.71
C TYR A 25 -2.89 -11.62 1.56
N GLN A 26 -3.19 -11.17 0.34
CA GLN A 26 -4.49 -10.59 -0.01
C GLN A 26 -5.59 -11.65 0.05
N ALA A 27 -5.36 -12.82 -0.54
CA ALA A 27 -6.28 -13.94 -0.44
C ALA A 27 -6.55 -14.31 1.03
N ARG A 28 -5.50 -14.35 1.86
CA ARG A 28 -5.64 -14.60 3.30
C ARG A 28 -6.49 -13.55 4.00
N ASN A 29 -6.30 -12.26 3.68
CA ASN A 29 -7.14 -11.18 4.23
C ASN A 29 -8.62 -11.42 3.93
N SER A 30 -8.94 -11.77 2.69
CA SER A 30 -10.31 -12.04 2.24
C SER A 30 -10.88 -13.34 2.85
N ASP A 31 -10.14 -14.44 2.74
CA ASP A 31 -10.61 -15.77 3.13
C ASP A 31 -10.77 -15.93 4.65
N SER A 32 -9.89 -15.28 5.41
CA SER A 32 -9.95 -15.27 6.88
C SER A 32 -10.82 -14.17 7.46
N GLY A 33 -11.36 -13.27 6.62
CA GLY A 33 -12.22 -12.17 7.05
C GLY A 33 -11.50 -11.20 7.98
N TYR A 34 -10.21 -10.93 7.78
CA TYR A 34 -9.44 -10.04 8.67
C TYR A 34 -9.90 -8.59 8.60
N GLY A 35 -10.49 -8.15 7.49
CA GLY A 35 -11.05 -6.82 7.35
C GLY A 35 -10.01 -5.70 7.18
N LEU A 36 -8.75 -6.04 6.90
CA LEU A 36 -7.74 -5.06 6.50
C LEU A 36 -8.20 -4.34 5.23
N SER A 37 -8.29 -3.01 5.27
CA SER A 37 -8.77 -2.25 4.13
C SER A 37 -8.03 -0.92 3.94
N ILE A 38 -8.05 -0.44 2.70
CA ILE A 38 -7.56 0.87 2.28
C ILE A 38 -8.58 1.50 1.34
N THR A 39 -8.86 2.79 1.57
CA THR A 39 -9.70 3.60 0.69
C THR A 39 -9.09 4.99 0.54
N PRO A 40 -9.26 5.68 -0.61
CA PRO A 40 -8.82 7.06 -0.73
C PRO A 40 -9.70 7.98 0.11
N SER A 41 -9.09 8.95 0.81
CA SER A 41 -9.80 10.05 1.52
C SER A 41 -9.83 11.32 0.70
N THR A 42 -8.93 11.45 -0.28
CA THR A 42 -8.85 12.55 -1.25
C THR A 42 -8.96 12.02 -2.67
N GLY A 43 -9.03 12.91 -3.63
CA GLY A 43 -9.20 12.53 -5.02
C GLY A 43 -10.66 12.20 -5.36
N HIS A 44 -10.85 11.65 -6.54
CA HIS A 44 -12.17 11.25 -7.09
C HIS A 44 -12.21 9.74 -7.25
N SER A 45 -12.59 9.03 -6.21
CA SER A 45 -12.51 7.57 -6.11
C SER A 45 -11.06 7.07 -6.18
N ASP A 46 -10.65 6.50 -7.32
CA ASP A 46 -9.30 6.02 -7.60
C ASP A 46 -8.46 7.00 -8.46
N ARG A 47 -8.96 8.23 -8.69
CA ARG A 47 -8.33 9.24 -9.56
C ARG A 47 -7.87 10.43 -8.75
N PHE A 48 -6.62 10.83 -8.99
CA PHE A 48 -5.97 11.99 -8.36
C PHE A 48 -5.43 12.91 -9.43
N ILE A 49 -5.58 14.21 -9.21
CA ILE A 49 -5.15 15.27 -10.14
C ILE A 49 -3.86 15.90 -9.60
N GLU A 50 -3.01 16.36 -10.47
CA GLU A 50 -1.81 17.13 -10.13
C GLU A 50 -2.08 18.18 -9.05
N ASN A 51 -1.17 18.25 -8.07
CA ASN A 51 -1.25 19.08 -6.86
C ASN A 51 -2.25 18.62 -5.79
N GLU A 52 -3.03 17.57 -6.01
CA GLU A 52 -3.78 16.95 -4.91
C GLU A 52 -2.85 16.17 -3.98
N ASN A 53 -3.16 16.15 -2.69
CA ASN A 53 -2.48 15.29 -1.73
C ASN A 53 -3.12 13.91 -1.70
N VAL A 54 -2.31 12.89 -1.75
CA VAL A 54 -2.74 11.50 -1.57
C VAL A 54 -2.91 11.24 -0.07
N ILE A 55 -4.17 11.16 0.35
CA ILE A 55 -4.55 10.78 1.70
C ILE A 55 -5.38 9.50 1.61
N VAL A 56 -5.00 8.50 2.37
CA VAL A 56 -5.68 7.21 2.40
C VAL A 56 -6.17 6.89 3.80
N LYS A 57 -7.38 6.38 3.88
CA LYS A 57 -7.98 5.85 5.11
C LYS A 57 -7.69 4.36 5.19
N LEU A 58 -7.12 3.96 6.30
CA LEU A 58 -6.79 2.58 6.62
C LEU A 58 -7.71 2.04 7.71
N GLN A 59 -8.00 0.76 7.64
CA GLN A 59 -8.56 -0.01 8.74
C GLN A 59 -7.65 -1.19 9.02
N GLN A 60 -7.16 -1.28 10.25
CA GLN A 60 -6.39 -2.42 10.72
C GLN A 60 -7.23 -3.71 10.65
N ALA A 61 -6.57 -4.83 10.46
CA ALA A 61 -7.17 -6.15 10.58
C ALA A 61 -7.82 -6.37 11.97
N ASN A 62 -8.62 -7.43 12.12
CA ASN A 62 -9.31 -7.76 13.38
C ASN A 62 -8.38 -8.34 14.47
N TYR A 63 -7.11 -7.90 14.47
CA TYR A 63 -6.10 -8.19 15.50
C TYR A 63 -5.16 -6.99 15.65
N ASP A 64 -4.54 -6.86 16.82
CA ASP A 64 -3.52 -5.85 17.07
C ASP A 64 -2.27 -6.16 16.25
N GLY A 65 -1.68 -5.14 15.65
CA GLY A 65 -0.52 -5.37 14.78
C GLY A 65 0.13 -4.09 14.27
N TYR A 66 1.06 -4.29 13.38
CA TYR A 66 1.84 -3.25 12.71
C TYR A 66 1.41 -3.15 11.26
N LEU A 67 1.32 -1.92 10.74
CA LEU A 67 0.99 -1.65 9.34
C LEU A 67 2.20 -1.09 8.60
N TYR A 68 2.29 -1.46 7.33
CA TYR A 68 3.29 -0.97 6.37
C TYR A 68 2.56 -0.52 5.11
N VAL A 69 2.72 0.74 4.75
CA VAL A 69 2.03 1.36 3.60
C VAL A 69 3.08 1.84 2.61
N ASP A 70 3.10 1.23 1.45
CA ASP A 70 4.04 1.52 0.37
C ASP A 70 3.30 2.07 -0.85
N TYR A 71 3.80 3.17 -1.40
CA TYR A 71 3.28 3.82 -2.59
C TYR A 71 4.25 3.61 -3.76
N TYR A 72 3.82 2.87 -4.76
CA TYR A 72 4.56 2.56 -5.97
C TYR A 72 4.14 3.51 -7.09
N THR A 73 5.08 4.34 -7.52
CA THR A 73 4.84 5.34 -8.56
C THR A 73 4.95 4.73 -9.96
N VAL A 74 4.42 5.45 -10.95
CA VAL A 74 4.45 5.05 -12.36
C VAL A 74 5.87 4.83 -12.91
N ASN A 75 6.86 5.53 -12.36
CA ASN A 75 8.26 5.45 -12.79
C ASN A 75 9.13 4.49 -11.95
N GLY A 76 8.51 3.68 -11.09
CA GLY A 76 9.21 2.64 -10.34
C GLY A 76 9.86 3.09 -9.02
N ALA A 77 9.55 4.28 -8.52
CA ALA A 77 9.91 4.66 -7.16
C ALA A 77 8.93 4.04 -6.16
N VAL A 78 9.40 3.80 -4.94
CA VAL A 78 8.60 3.34 -3.80
C VAL A 78 8.75 4.34 -2.68
N ALA A 79 7.64 4.97 -2.30
CA ALA A 79 7.58 5.84 -1.14
C ALA A 79 6.96 5.07 0.05
N HIS A 80 7.68 5.01 1.17
CA HIS A 80 7.19 4.39 2.40
C HIS A 80 6.34 5.41 3.15
N MET A 81 5.02 5.39 2.91
CA MET A 81 4.10 6.34 3.51
C MET A 81 3.95 6.12 5.02
N TYR A 82 3.97 4.85 5.46
CA TYR A 82 3.88 4.48 6.87
C TYR A 82 4.58 3.12 7.12
N PRO A 83 5.38 2.94 8.17
CA PRO A 83 5.83 3.99 9.10
C PRO A 83 6.69 5.07 8.41
N ASN A 84 6.54 6.31 8.85
CA ASN A 84 7.32 7.44 8.34
C ASN A 84 7.57 8.46 9.45
N THR A 85 8.74 9.06 9.50
CA THR A 85 9.11 10.02 10.55
C THR A 85 8.26 11.29 10.57
N GLY A 86 7.59 11.61 9.46
CA GLY A 86 6.65 12.72 9.36
C GLY A 86 5.23 12.42 9.86
N GLU A 87 4.91 11.14 10.10
CA GLU A 87 3.59 10.74 10.59
C GLU A 87 3.60 10.60 12.12
N PRO A 88 2.59 11.15 12.83
CA PRO A 88 2.47 11.00 14.28
C PRO A 88 2.39 9.52 14.69
N ASP A 89 3.06 9.19 15.79
CA ASP A 89 3.05 7.84 16.37
C ASP A 89 3.41 6.72 15.37
N SER A 90 4.24 7.07 14.38
CA SER A 90 4.63 6.17 13.30
C SER A 90 5.29 4.91 13.82
N GLY A 91 4.88 3.75 13.29
CA GLY A 91 5.43 2.45 13.68
C GLY A 91 4.91 1.89 15.00
N ARG A 92 3.90 2.53 15.63
CA ARG A 92 3.25 2.00 16.82
C ARG A 92 2.45 0.72 16.56
N LEU A 93 2.15 0.00 17.62
CA LEU A 93 1.13 -1.05 17.57
C LEU A 93 -0.24 -0.41 17.31
N ILE A 94 -0.92 -0.88 16.28
CA ILE A 94 -2.27 -0.45 15.89
C ILE A 94 -3.27 -1.46 16.46
N GLN A 95 -4.33 -0.96 17.09
CA GLN A 95 -5.35 -1.82 17.70
C GLN A 95 -6.24 -2.49 16.64
N SER A 96 -6.80 -3.63 17.00
CA SER A 96 -7.76 -4.38 16.18
C SER A 96 -8.87 -3.48 15.63
N ALA A 97 -9.07 -3.52 14.31
CA ALA A 97 -10.08 -2.76 13.56
C ALA A 97 -9.96 -1.22 13.69
N GLU A 98 -8.87 -0.71 14.25
CA GLU A 98 -8.62 0.73 14.33
C GLU A 98 -8.59 1.36 12.94
N GLN A 99 -9.20 2.54 12.81
CA GLN A 99 -9.21 3.33 11.59
C GLN A 99 -8.40 4.61 11.79
N PHE A 100 -7.58 4.95 10.81
CA PHE A 100 -6.82 6.21 10.78
C PHE A 100 -6.45 6.59 9.34
N GLU A 101 -5.95 7.80 9.16
CA GLU A 101 -5.52 8.32 7.87
C GLU A 101 -4.00 8.42 7.81
N VAL A 102 -3.43 8.14 6.65
CA VAL A 102 -2.03 8.36 6.31
C VAL A 102 -1.94 9.40 5.21
N GLY A 103 -0.98 10.31 5.32
CA GLY A 103 -0.80 11.42 4.38
C GLY A 103 -1.59 12.68 4.73
N ALA A 104 -2.36 12.68 5.84
CA ALA A 104 -3.15 13.84 6.29
C ALA A 104 -2.34 14.85 7.14
N THR A 105 -1.09 14.51 7.48
CA THR A 105 -0.27 15.32 8.38
C THR A 105 0.34 16.52 7.64
N PRO A 106 0.18 17.76 8.13
CA PRO A 106 0.74 18.94 7.48
C PRO A 106 2.26 18.91 7.33
N SER A 107 2.97 18.22 8.22
CA SER A 107 4.43 18.07 8.17
C SER A 107 4.91 17.09 7.12
N LYS A 108 4.01 16.26 6.57
CA LYS A 108 4.32 15.28 5.54
C LYS A 108 3.16 15.13 4.56
N THR A 109 3.33 15.65 3.38
CA THR A 109 2.36 15.54 2.28
C THR A 109 2.90 14.67 1.15
N TRP A 110 2.01 13.93 0.51
CA TRP A 110 2.29 13.12 -0.66
C TRP A 110 1.52 13.72 -1.84
N THR A 111 2.13 14.73 -2.47
CA THR A 111 1.48 15.52 -3.52
C THR A 111 1.69 14.88 -4.88
N VAL A 112 0.60 14.74 -5.63
CA VAL A 112 0.61 14.22 -7.00
C VAL A 112 1.37 15.16 -7.93
N SER A 113 2.36 14.62 -8.62
CA SER A 113 3.18 15.32 -9.62
C SER A 113 3.54 14.38 -10.77
N ALA A 114 3.99 14.96 -11.87
CA ALA A 114 4.48 14.16 -13.01
C ALA A 114 5.66 13.23 -12.60
N PRO A 115 5.80 12.06 -13.25
CA PRO A 115 5.00 11.54 -14.36
C PRO A 115 3.66 10.97 -13.88
N PHE A 116 2.61 11.13 -14.68
CA PHE A 116 1.26 10.65 -14.36
C PHE A 116 0.99 9.29 -14.98
N GLY A 117 0.08 8.53 -14.38
CA GLY A 117 -0.32 7.23 -14.88
C GLY A 117 -0.92 6.36 -13.79
N GLN A 118 -0.87 5.04 -14.01
CA GLN A 118 -1.32 4.08 -13.01
C GLN A 118 -0.30 3.94 -11.88
N GLU A 119 -0.77 4.04 -10.66
CA GLU A 119 0.01 3.90 -9.44
C GLU A 119 -0.65 2.91 -8.49
N LEU A 120 0.07 2.49 -7.47
CA LEU A 120 -0.34 1.43 -6.57
C LEU A 120 0.03 1.78 -5.13
N ILE A 121 -0.93 1.69 -4.21
CA ILE A 121 -0.65 1.71 -2.78
C ILE A 121 -0.93 0.33 -2.20
N THR A 122 0.00 -0.20 -1.43
CA THR A 122 -0.14 -1.48 -0.73
C THR A 122 -0.15 -1.28 0.77
N VAL A 123 -0.87 -2.15 1.46
CA VAL A 123 -0.89 -2.21 2.92
C VAL A 123 -0.61 -3.64 3.35
N ILE A 124 0.37 -3.81 4.24
CA ILE A 124 0.70 -5.08 4.87
C ILE A 124 0.43 -4.95 6.36
N ALA A 125 -0.35 -5.87 6.92
CA ALA A 125 -0.59 -5.99 8.35
C ALA A 125 0.14 -7.21 8.91
N SER A 126 0.84 -7.03 10.02
CA SER A 126 1.56 -8.10 10.71
C SER A 126 1.37 -7.99 12.23
N PRO A 127 1.17 -9.09 12.96
CA PRO A 127 1.10 -9.06 14.43
C PRO A 127 2.45 -8.76 15.10
N THR A 128 3.55 -8.84 14.34
CA THR A 128 4.91 -8.55 14.81
C THR A 128 5.61 -7.58 13.86
N PRO A 129 6.57 -6.77 14.33
CA PRO A 129 7.35 -5.92 13.44
C PRO A 129 8.03 -6.73 12.33
N LEU A 130 8.01 -6.21 11.09
CA LEU A 130 8.58 -6.89 9.92
C LEU A 130 10.01 -6.44 9.60
N TYR A 131 10.34 -5.19 9.91
CA TYR A 131 11.66 -4.61 9.67
C TYR A 131 12.32 -4.26 10.99
N ALA A 132 13.58 -4.64 11.15
CA ALA A 132 14.38 -4.30 12.33
C ALA A 132 14.80 -2.83 12.36
N GLU A 133 14.92 -2.21 11.18
CA GLU A 133 15.34 -0.83 10.99
C GLU A 133 14.30 -0.08 10.15
N ALA A 134 14.26 1.24 10.34
CA ALA A 134 13.41 2.09 9.51
C ALA A 134 13.81 2.01 8.04
N LEU A 135 12.83 1.92 7.16
CA LEU A 135 13.04 2.01 5.72
C LEU A 135 13.33 3.47 5.34
N PRO A 136 14.11 3.73 4.27
CA PRO A 136 14.26 5.06 3.73
C PRO A 136 12.91 5.60 3.28
N GLU A 137 12.75 6.92 3.23
CA GLU A 137 11.49 7.53 2.82
C GLU A 137 11.11 7.14 1.38
N ILE A 138 12.09 7.16 0.48
CA ILE A 138 11.92 6.80 -0.93
C ILE A 138 13.12 5.95 -1.37
N GLN A 139 12.84 4.93 -2.15
CA GLN A 139 13.84 4.11 -2.84
C GLN A 139 13.29 3.60 -4.17
N THR A 140 14.12 2.93 -4.96
CA THR A 140 13.65 2.28 -6.19
C THR A 140 12.98 0.94 -5.89
N ALA A 141 12.04 0.53 -6.73
CA ALA A 141 11.44 -0.79 -6.61
C ALA A 141 12.48 -1.92 -6.84
N GLU A 142 13.50 -1.67 -7.66
CA GLU A 142 14.60 -2.63 -7.89
C GLU A 142 15.36 -2.93 -6.59
N GLU A 143 15.57 -1.91 -5.75
CA GLU A 143 16.23 -2.07 -4.44
C GLU A 143 15.29 -2.66 -3.39
N TYR A 144 14.02 -2.30 -3.43
CA TYR A 144 13.06 -2.67 -2.38
C TYR A 144 12.46 -4.06 -2.55
N LEU A 145 12.07 -4.46 -3.76
CA LEU A 145 11.36 -5.73 -3.97
C LEU A 145 12.13 -6.98 -3.49
N PRO A 146 13.46 -7.08 -3.65
CA PRO A 146 14.22 -8.17 -3.04
C PRO A 146 14.11 -8.20 -1.51
N LYS A 147 14.16 -7.03 -0.86
CA LYS A 147 14.00 -6.91 0.60
C LYS A 147 12.59 -7.30 1.05
N LEU A 148 11.57 -6.84 0.31
CA LEU A 148 10.17 -7.20 0.56
C LEU A 148 9.97 -8.72 0.48
N ARG A 149 10.48 -9.38 -0.55
CA ARG A 149 10.41 -10.84 -0.68
C ARG A 149 11.10 -11.55 0.47
N GLN A 150 12.33 -11.15 0.80
CA GLN A 150 13.09 -11.75 1.90
C GLN A 150 12.34 -11.61 3.22
N MET A 151 11.76 -10.46 3.51
CA MET A 151 10.98 -10.19 4.71
C MET A 151 9.71 -11.06 4.75
N LEU A 152 8.97 -11.15 3.65
CA LEU A 152 7.78 -11.99 3.57
C LEU A 152 8.12 -13.47 3.70
N ASP A 153 9.19 -13.93 3.09
CA ASP A 153 9.66 -15.31 3.21
C ASP A 153 10.07 -15.65 4.65
N ALA A 154 10.76 -14.77 5.33
CA ALA A 154 11.14 -14.93 6.74
C ALA A 154 9.92 -15.03 7.68
N ASN A 155 8.79 -14.40 7.29
CA ASN A 155 7.55 -14.39 8.05
C ASN A 155 6.46 -15.30 7.47
N ARG A 156 6.79 -16.20 6.55
CA ARG A 156 5.83 -17.08 5.85
C ARG A 156 4.98 -17.91 6.80
N GLY A 157 5.53 -18.33 7.94
CA GLY A 157 4.82 -19.08 8.98
C GLY A 157 3.82 -18.26 9.79
N ASN A 158 3.82 -16.94 9.66
CA ASN A 158 2.88 -16.08 10.37
C ASN A 158 1.50 -16.11 9.68
N ALA A 159 0.56 -16.85 10.27
CA ALA A 159 -0.79 -17.03 9.72
C ALA A 159 -1.59 -15.72 9.64
N ARG A 160 -1.24 -14.70 10.43
CA ARG A 160 -1.92 -13.40 10.47
C ARG A 160 -1.26 -12.33 9.61
N LEU A 161 -0.20 -12.67 8.86
CA LEU A 161 0.36 -11.76 7.88
C LEU A 161 -0.63 -11.62 6.71
N ALA A 162 -1.17 -10.42 6.51
CA ALA A 162 -2.20 -10.12 5.54
C ALA A 162 -1.83 -8.87 4.74
N ALA A 163 -2.39 -8.73 3.54
CA ALA A 163 -2.19 -7.56 2.71
C ALA A 163 -3.48 -7.14 1.98
N THR A 164 -3.51 -5.89 1.58
CA THR A 164 -4.48 -5.35 0.64
C THR A 164 -3.81 -4.25 -0.19
N TYR A 165 -4.46 -3.79 -1.25
CA TYR A 165 -3.92 -2.73 -2.10
C TYR A 165 -5.01 -1.93 -2.80
N LEU A 166 -4.63 -0.74 -3.27
CA LEU A 166 -5.45 0.19 -4.02
C LEU A 166 -4.68 0.61 -5.28
N PHE A 167 -5.26 0.41 -6.45
CA PHE A 167 -4.78 1.02 -7.69
C PHE A 167 -5.35 2.42 -7.83
N MET A 168 -4.50 3.35 -8.26
CA MET A 168 -4.87 4.74 -8.51
C MET A 168 -4.46 5.14 -9.91
N GLN A 169 -5.15 6.15 -10.44
CA GLN A 169 -4.81 6.84 -11.67
C GLN A 169 -4.49 8.29 -11.35
N THR A 170 -3.26 8.73 -11.67
CA THR A 170 -2.87 10.13 -11.55
C THR A 170 -2.94 10.83 -12.91
N GLU A 171 -3.34 12.10 -12.92
CA GLU A 171 -3.58 12.89 -14.12
C GLU A 171 -3.06 14.32 -13.96
N PRO A 172 -2.64 15.01 -15.06
CA PRO A 172 -2.28 16.43 -14.99
C PRO A 172 -3.50 17.29 -14.67
N ALA A 173 -3.26 18.45 -14.06
CA ALA A 173 -4.28 19.49 -13.95
C ALA A 173 -4.69 19.97 -15.34
N ARG A 174 -5.98 20.27 -15.54
CA ARG A 174 -6.51 20.78 -16.81
C ARG A 174 -6.35 22.27 -16.92
#